data_d960e861d82f2e1c1ecc5150eba2441f
#
_entry.id   d960e861d82f2e1c1ecc5150eba2441f
#
_cell.length_a   1.000
_cell.length_b   1.000
_cell.length_c   1.000
_cell.angle_alpha   90.00
_cell.angle_beta   90.00
_cell.angle_gamma   90.00
#
_symmetry.space_group_name_H-M   'P 1'
#
loop_
_entity.id
_entity.type
_entity.pdbx_description
1 polymer ?
#
loop_
_entity_poly.entity_id
_entity_poly.type
_entity_poly.pdbx_seq_one_letter_code
_entity_poly.pdbx_strand_id
1 'polypeptide(L)'
;MATYQYFLVDIPIPFVAHVQINRPSKYNAFFEAMWLELKIVLDTLSADPEIRAVVLSGAGAKAFTTGLDVEIASQGVLGGQKNASDPARAAVAIKRHVAEFQDCISSIEKCEKRKSTKPFYIANMC
;
A
#
# COMPACT_ATOMS: atom_id res chain seq x y z
N MET A 1 -11.73 8.75 13.07
CA MET A 1 -10.63 8.26 12.22
C MET A 1 -11.04 8.32 10.75
N ALA A 2 -10.12 8.66 9.84
CA ALA A 2 -10.42 8.73 8.43
C ALA A 2 -10.81 7.35 7.87
N THR A 3 -11.74 7.34 6.93
CA THR A 3 -12.18 6.11 6.26
C THR A 3 -11.42 5.96 4.94
N TYR A 4 -10.86 4.77 4.73
CA TYR A 4 -10.13 4.45 3.52
C TYR A 4 -10.85 3.36 2.74
N GLN A 5 -10.64 3.33 1.42
CA GLN A 5 -11.33 2.39 0.54
C GLN A 5 -10.70 0.99 0.58
N TYR A 6 -9.38 0.94 0.62
CA TYR A 6 -8.64 -0.32 0.51
C TYR A 6 -7.87 -0.70 1.77
N PHE A 7 -7.99 0.11 2.81
CA PHE A 7 -7.31 -0.14 4.08
C PHE A 7 -8.27 0.08 5.24
N LEU A 8 -8.14 -0.78 6.23
CA LEU A 8 -8.82 -0.62 7.51
C LEU A 8 -7.80 -0.14 8.52
N VAL A 9 -8.10 0.96 9.19
CA VAL A 9 -7.20 1.53 10.19
C VAL A 9 -7.96 1.63 11.51
N ASP A 10 -7.43 1.01 12.54
CA ASP A 10 -7.98 1.11 13.89
C ASP A 10 -6.87 1.25 14.93
N ILE A 11 -7.27 1.49 16.17
CA ILE A 11 -6.35 1.63 17.30
C ILE A 11 -6.78 0.62 18.35
N PRO A 12 -6.31 -0.64 18.23
CA PRO A 12 -6.76 -1.71 19.13
C PRO A 12 -6.30 -1.52 20.58
N ILE A 13 -5.16 -0.87 20.75
CA ILE A 13 -4.67 -0.44 22.08
C ILE A 13 -4.12 0.98 21.95
N PRO A 14 -4.02 1.73 23.06
CA PRO A 14 -3.50 3.09 23.01
C PRO A 14 -2.12 3.16 22.36
N PHE A 15 -1.94 4.15 21.50
CA PHE A 15 -0.69 4.49 20.78
C PHE A 15 -0.28 3.50 19.69
N VAL A 16 -1.08 2.47 19.39
CA VAL A 16 -0.77 1.50 18.33
C VAL A 16 -1.86 1.55 17.27
N ALA A 17 -1.49 1.88 16.04
CA ALA A 17 -2.38 1.82 14.90
C ALA A 17 -2.23 0.47 14.20
N HIS A 18 -3.34 -0.17 13.88
CA HIS A 18 -3.39 -1.38 13.07
C HIS A 18 -3.90 -1.00 11.68
N VAL A 19 -3.06 -1.16 10.68
CA VAL A 19 -3.39 -0.90 9.28
C VAL A 19 -3.53 -2.24 8.58
N GLN A 20 -4.70 -2.52 8.06
CA GLN A 20 -5.01 -3.79 7.42
C GLN A 20 -5.25 -3.58 5.93
N ILE A 21 -4.50 -4.28 5.10
CA ILE A 21 -4.73 -4.29 3.65
C ILE A 21 -6.04 -5.04 3.41
N ASN A 22 -7.03 -4.38 2.84
CA ASN A 22 -8.40 -4.91 2.76
C ASN A 22 -8.85 -5.14 1.32
N ARG A 23 -8.27 -6.16 0.70
CA ARG A 23 -8.70 -6.64 -0.62
C ARG A 23 -8.58 -8.17 -0.68
N PRO A 24 -9.26 -8.88 0.25
CA PRO A 24 -9.07 -10.34 0.37
C PRO A 24 -9.55 -11.12 -0.84
N SER A 25 -10.51 -10.61 -1.61
CA SER A 25 -11.00 -11.26 -2.83
C SER A 25 -9.93 -11.40 -3.91
N LYS A 26 -8.88 -10.59 -3.87
CA LYS A 26 -7.74 -10.62 -4.79
C LYS A 26 -6.44 -10.88 -4.05
N TYR A 27 -6.50 -11.55 -2.91
CA TYR A 27 -5.35 -11.90 -2.07
C TYR A 27 -4.51 -10.67 -1.69
N ASN A 28 -5.17 -9.52 -1.52
CA ASN A 28 -4.55 -8.24 -1.18
C ASN A 28 -3.53 -7.76 -2.21
N ALA A 29 -3.73 -8.11 -3.48
CA ALA A 29 -2.92 -7.60 -4.57
C ALA A 29 -3.12 -6.09 -4.73
N PHE A 30 -2.04 -5.38 -5.02
CA PHE A 30 -2.01 -3.93 -5.11
C PHE A 30 -2.23 -3.43 -6.54
N PHE A 31 -2.94 -2.33 -6.65
CA PHE A 31 -3.02 -1.54 -7.88
C PHE A 31 -2.87 -0.06 -7.52
N GLU A 32 -2.82 0.82 -8.52
CA GLU A 32 -2.42 2.21 -8.33
C GLU A 32 -3.15 2.94 -7.21
N ALA A 33 -4.47 2.85 -7.18
CA ALA A 33 -5.24 3.51 -6.12
C ALA A 33 -4.86 3.03 -4.73
N MET A 34 -4.50 1.75 -4.60
CA MET A 34 -4.10 1.18 -3.32
C MET A 34 -2.75 1.72 -2.84
N TRP A 35 -1.73 1.76 -3.69
CA TRP A 35 -0.44 2.26 -3.22
C TRP A 35 -0.46 3.76 -2.94
N LEU A 36 -1.26 4.52 -3.67
CA LEU A 36 -1.48 5.93 -3.36
C LEU A 36 -2.15 6.10 -2.00
N GLU A 37 -3.16 5.28 -1.72
CA GLU A 37 -3.84 5.30 -0.42
C GLU A 37 -2.91 4.85 0.72
N LEU A 38 -2.06 3.86 0.49
CA LEU A 38 -1.07 3.41 1.47
C LEU A 38 -0.17 4.57 1.91
N LYS A 39 0.31 5.36 0.96
CA LYS A 39 1.12 6.54 1.28
C LYS A 39 0.35 7.52 2.15
N ILE A 40 -0.89 7.80 1.81
CA ILE A 40 -1.73 8.71 2.59
C ILE A 40 -1.91 8.18 4.01
N VAL A 41 -2.23 6.90 4.16
CA VAL A 41 -2.41 6.26 5.47
C VAL A 41 -1.15 6.39 6.31
N LEU A 42 -0.01 6.02 5.76
CA LEU A 42 1.24 6.02 6.53
C LEU A 42 1.75 7.42 6.82
N ASP A 43 1.61 8.36 5.90
CA ASP A 43 1.98 9.75 6.15
C ASP A 43 1.11 10.36 7.26
N THR A 44 -0.18 10.06 7.25
CA THR A 44 -1.11 10.52 8.28
C THR A 44 -0.72 9.96 9.65
N LEU A 45 -0.44 8.67 9.74
CA LEU A 45 -0.05 8.03 10.99
C LEU A 45 1.33 8.48 11.46
N SER A 46 2.25 8.71 10.54
CA SER A 46 3.58 9.21 10.86
C SER A 46 3.54 10.58 11.54
N ALA A 47 2.61 11.42 11.13
CA ALA A 47 2.45 12.77 11.69
C ALA A 47 1.58 12.81 12.95
N ASP A 48 0.88 11.73 13.28
CA ASP A 48 -0.06 11.70 14.40
C ASP A 48 0.68 11.53 15.72
N PRO A 49 0.62 12.52 16.65
CA PRO A 49 1.33 12.40 17.93
C PRO A 49 0.77 11.33 18.86
N GLU A 50 -0.46 10.88 18.62
CA GLU A 50 -1.10 9.84 19.44
C GLU A 50 -0.68 8.42 19.01
N ILE A 51 0.05 8.28 17.93
CA ILE A 51 0.52 6.99 17.41
C ILE A 51 2.02 6.86 17.64
N ARG A 52 2.42 5.73 18.22
CA ARG A 52 3.83 5.40 18.48
C ARG A 52 4.30 4.18 17.72
N ALA A 53 3.37 3.34 17.28
CA ALA A 53 3.70 2.14 16.51
C ALA A 53 2.60 1.85 15.51
N VAL A 54 2.99 1.23 14.39
CA VAL A 54 2.09 0.82 13.32
C VAL A 54 2.27 -0.67 13.06
N VAL A 55 1.16 -1.41 13.07
CA VAL A 55 1.15 -2.82 12.68
C VAL A 55 0.45 -2.91 11.33
N LEU A 56 1.10 -3.49 10.36
CA LEU A 56 0.55 -3.68 9.02
C LEU A 56 0.25 -5.17 8.81
N SER A 57 -0.97 -5.48 8.43
CA SER A 57 -1.41 -6.86 8.18
C SER A 57 -2.28 -6.92 6.93
N GLY A 58 -2.57 -8.15 6.49
CA GLY A 58 -3.48 -8.38 5.37
C GLY A 58 -4.81 -8.93 5.86
N ALA A 59 -5.91 -8.44 5.31
CA ALA A 59 -7.24 -8.96 5.59
C ALA A 59 -7.42 -10.33 4.95
N GLY A 60 -8.28 -11.14 5.55
CA GLY A 60 -8.57 -12.49 5.07
C GLY A 60 -7.58 -13.52 5.60
N ALA A 61 -7.78 -14.77 5.19
CA ALA A 61 -7.06 -15.92 5.75
C ALA A 61 -5.97 -16.46 4.84
N LYS A 62 -5.70 -15.84 3.69
CA LYS A 62 -4.85 -16.46 2.67
C LYS A 62 -3.54 -15.75 2.40
N ALA A 63 -3.49 -14.42 2.49
CA ALA A 63 -2.27 -13.70 2.14
C ALA A 63 -2.16 -12.36 2.85
N PHE A 64 -0.94 -11.99 3.16
CA PHE A 64 -0.60 -10.61 3.52
C PHE A 64 -0.82 -9.72 2.30
N THR A 65 -0.11 -9.99 1.23
CA THR A 65 -0.32 -9.43 -0.10
C THR A 65 0.37 -10.35 -1.13
N THR A 66 -0.16 -10.37 -2.34
CA THR A 66 0.47 -11.11 -3.45
C THR A 66 1.24 -10.19 -4.40
N GLY A 67 1.40 -8.93 -4.01
CA GLY A 67 2.15 -7.95 -4.81
C GLY A 67 1.26 -7.20 -5.80
N LEU A 68 1.77 -6.97 -7.01
CA LEU A 68 1.07 -6.19 -8.02
C LEU A 68 -0.09 -6.98 -8.65
N ASP A 69 -1.24 -6.32 -8.80
CA ASP A 69 -2.35 -6.87 -9.57
C ASP A 69 -2.02 -6.74 -11.06
N VAL A 70 -1.61 -7.84 -11.66
CA VAL A 70 -1.13 -7.88 -13.06
C VAL A 70 -2.25 -7.56 -14.04
N GLU A 71 -3.47 -7.99 -13.73
CA GLU A 71 -4.63 -7.75 -14.59
C GLU A 71 -4.91 -6.26 -14.72
N ILE A 72 -4.96 -5.55 -13.59
CA ILE A 72 -5.20 -4.10 -13.60
C ILE A 72 -3.97 -3.35 -14.13
N ALA A 73 -2.77 -3.79 -13.79
CA ALA A 73 -1.55 -3.16 -14.26
C ALA A 73 -1.44 -3.18 -15.80
N SER A 74 -1.92 -4.25 -16.43
CA SER A 74 -1.91 -4.35 -17.89
C SER A 74 -2.83 -3.33 -18.58
N GLN A 75 -3.79 -2.80 -17.83
CA GLN A 75 -4.74 -1.78 -18.34
C GLN A 75 -4.29 -0.35 -18.03
N GLY A 76 -3.24 -0.18 -17.22
CA GLY A 76 -2.75 1.12 -16.81
C GLY A 76 -1.60 1.63 -17.69
N VAL A 77 -0.74 2.44 -17.10
CA VAL A 77 0.39 3.08 -17.79
C VAL A 77 1.29 2.06 -18.49
N LEU A 78 1.54 0.92 -17.84
CA LEU A 78 2.40 -0.13 -18.41
C LEU A 78 1.76 -0.78 -19.63
N GLY A 79 0.43 -0.92 -19.66
CA GLY A 79 -0.30 -1.46 -20.80
C GLY A 79 -0.56 -0.42 -21.87
N GLY A 80 -0.51 0.86 -21.54
CA GLY A 80 -0.82 1.96 -22.43
C GLY A 80 0.30 2.33 -23.42
N GLN A 81 1.44 1.67 -23.36
CA GLN A 81 2.59 1.95 -24.23
C GLN A 81 2.24 1.82 -25.71
N LYS A 82 1.31 0.96 -26.03
CA LYS A 82 0.88 0.72 -27.43
C LYS A 82 0.27 1.95 -28.07
N ASN A 83 -0.25 2.87 -27.25
CA ASN A 83 -0.90 4.09 -27.72
C ASN A 83 0.02 5.31 -27.66
N ALA A 84 1.26 5.13 -27.22
CA ALA A 84 2.22 6.22 -27.17
C ALA A 84 2.72 6.53 -28.58
N SER A 85 2.60 7.79 -28.98
CA SER A 85 3.07 8.25 -30.29
C SER A 85 4.60 8.31 -30.41
N ASP A 86 5.31 8.22 -29.27
CA ASP A 86 6.75 8.43 -29.16
C ASP A 86 7.31 7.50 -28.09
N PRO A 87 8.26 6.61 -28.44
CA PRO A 87 8.90 5.72 -27.47
C PRO A 87 9.62 6.47 -26.32
N ALA A 88 10.19 7.64 -26.61
CA ALA A 88 10.85 8.43 -25.57
C ALA A 88 9.85 8.96 -24.54
N ARG A 89 8.70 9.43 -25.00
CA ARG A 89 7.63 9.90 -24.10
C ARG A 89 7.05 8.74 -23.29
N ALA A 90 6.88 7.58 -23.92
CA ALA A 90 6.43 6.37 -23.21
C ALA A 90 7.41 5.99 -22.10
N ALA A 91 8.71 6.01 -22.40
CA ALA A 91 9.74 5.70 -21.40
C ALA A 91 9.72 6.68 -20.22
N VAL A 92 9.55 7.99 -20.48
CA VAL A 92 9.43 8.99 -19.41
C VAL A 92 8.19 8.75 -18.56
N ALA A 93 7.06 8.44 -19.18
CA ALA A 93 5.82 8.17 -18.46
C ALA A 93 5.97 6.95 -17.56
N ILE A 94 6.58 5.88 -18.04
CA ILE A 94 6.85 4.67 -17.25
C ILE A 94 7.79 4.99 -16.09
N LYS A 95 8.85 5.73 -16.34
CA LYS A 95 9.81 6.10 -15.30
C LYS A 95 9.15 6.88 -14.17
N ARG A 96 8.28 7.84 -14.51
CA ARG A 96 7.52 8.62 -13.53
C ARG A 96 6.57 7.73 -12.73
N HIS A 97 5.90 6.80 -13.41
CA HIS A 97 4.96 5.89 -12.79
C HIS A 97 5.67 4.97 -11.79
N VAL A 98 6.83 4.42 -12.18
CA VAL A 98 7.64 3.56 -11.31
C VAL A 98 8.14 4.36 -10.10
N ALA A 99 8.61 5.59 -10.32
CA ALA A 99 9.09 6.43 -9.22
C ALA A 99 7.97 6.76 -8.22
N GLU A 100 6.77 7.03 -8.71
CA GLU A 100 5.60 7.26 -7.86
C GLU A 100 5.23 6.01 -7.06
N PHE A 101 5.21 4.85 -7.70
CA PHE A 101 4.97 3.57 -7.04
C PHE A 101 6.01 3.33 -5.94
N GLN A 102 7.29 3.48 -6.25
CA GLN A 102 8.37 3.28 -5.28
C GLN A 102 8.27 4.25 -4.11
N ASP A 103 7.90 5.51 -4.36
CA ASP A 103 7.71 6.49 -3.30
C ASP A 103 6.56 6.10 -2.36
N CYS A 104 5.45 5.61 -2.93
CA CYS A 104 4.32 5.16 -2.14
C CYS A 104 4.69 3.96 -1.26
N ILE A 105 5.38 2.98 -1.81
CA ILE A 105 5.81 1.80 -1.03
C ILE A 105 6.88 2.19 -0.01
N SER A 106 7.78 3.09 -0.35
CA SER A 106 8.80 3.58 0.56
C SER A 106 8.24 4.38 1.73
N SER A 107 6.97 4.77 1.67
CA SER A 107 6.31 5.44 2.80
C SER A 107 6.32 4.55 4.06
N ILE A 108 6.40 3.24 3.90
CA ILE A 108 6.55 2.30 5.02
C ILE A 108 7.88 2.58 5.73
N GLU A 109 8.96 2.68 4.98
CA GLU A 109 10.29 2.96 5.52
C GLU A 109 10.38 4.37 6.09
N LYS A 110 9.83 5.34 5.40
CA LYS A 110 9.88 6.76 5.78
C LYS A 110 8.99 7.11 6.96
N CYS A 111 8.03 6.26 7.30
CA CYS A 111 7.19 6.46 8.46
C CYS A 111 8.06 6.54 9.72
N GLU A 112 7.89 7.59 10.51
CA GLU A 112 8.71 7.85 11.69
C GLU A 112 8.34 7.01 12.91
N LYS A 113 7.31 6.18 12.80
CA LYS A 113 6.85 5.32 13.89
C LYS A 113 7.49 3.93 13.80
N ARG A 114 7.53 3.20 14.92
CA ARG A 114 7.87 1.79 14.89
C ARG A 114 6.90 1.03 14.02
N LYS A 115 7.41 0.12 13.21
CA LYS A 115 6.61 -0.65 12.27
C LYS A 115 6.81 -2.14 12.51
N SER A 116 5.70 -2.88 12.40
CA SER A 116 5.71 -4.33 12.40
C SER A 116 4.78 -4.80 11.29
N THR A 117 5.23 -5.77 10.52
CA THR A 117 4.39 -6.42 9.52
C THR A 117 3.96 -7.78 10.04
N LYS A 118 2.72 -8.14 9.77
CA LYS A 118 2.12 -9.32 10.36
C LYS A 118 1.28 -10.05 9.32
N PRO A 119 1.85 -11.07 8.66
CA PRO A 119 1.05 -11.99 7.84
C PRO A 119 0.01 -12.69 8.71
N PHE A 120 -1.12 -13.08 8.13
CA PHE A 120 -2.21 -13.62 8.91
C PHE A 120 -1.83 -14.86 9.72
N TYR A 121 -1.00 -15.72 9.15
CA TYR A 121 -0.64 -16.99 9.78
C TYR A 121 0.36 -16.86 10.92
N ILE A 122 0.94 -15.69 11.13
CA ILE A 122 1.82 -15.42 12.26
C ILE A 122 1.25 -14.31 13.15
N ALA A 123 -0.06 -14.33 13.28
CA ALA A 123 -0.82 -13.31 13.98
C ALA A 123 -0.38 -13.08 15.43
N ASN A 124 0.23 -14.05 16.06
CA ASN A 124 0.65 -13.98 17.45
C ASN A 124 2.07 -13.47 17.64
N MET A 125 2.75 -13.08 16.58
CA MET A 125 4.16 -12.73 16.61
C MET A 125 4.39 -11.22 16.61
N CYS A 126 3.71 -10.50 17.37
CA CYS A 126 3.91 -9.05 17.40
C CYS A 126 4.76 -8.61 18.53
#